data_cd7368d8c5fc73e2d121bdb5cb8a3864
#
_entry.id   cd7368d8c5fc73e2d121bdb5cb8a3864
#
_cell.length_a   1.000
_cell.length_b   1.000
_cell.length_c   1.000
_cell.angle_alpha   90.00
_cell.angle_beta   90.00
_cell.angle_gamma   90.00
#
_symmetry.space_group_name_H-M   'P 1'
#
loop_
_entity.id
_entity.type
_entity.pdbx_description
1 polymer ?
#
loop_
_entity_poly.entity_id
_entity_poly.type
_entity_poly.pdbx_seq_one_letter_code
_entity_poly.pdbx_strand_id
1 'polypeptide(L)'
;MARFIPSHFLYIKKGVIYITANLEDSLYMFNAHVDRVIDGDTIVVTIDLGFDVFAKRKVRLLNVDTPERGQRNYQEATDFTKSKIYNKNVILQTYKDDAFGRYLGVIWYKENEDDEIYELLSNKLIDNKLEKPDSEWNNYIELRDGYYA
;
A
#
# COMPACT_ATOMS: atom_id res chain seq x y z
N MET A 1 10.43 15.45 -16.44
CA MET A 1 9.23 15.99 -17.08
C MET A 1 8.10 16.01 -16.09
N ALA A 2 7.46 17.14 -15.94
CA ALA A 2 6.31 17.24 -15.06
C ALA A 2 5.13 16.48 -15.67
N ARG A 3 4.52 15.59 -14.89
CA ARG A 3 3.30 14.90 -15.29
C ARG A 3 2.13 15.54 -14.57
N PHE A 4 1.02 15.69 -15.28
CA PHE A 4 -0.19 16.19 -14.65
C PHE A 4 -0.80 15.10 -13.77
N ILE A 5 -0.93 15.41 -12.48
CA ILE A 5 -1.64 14.60 -11.50
C ILE A 5 -2.86 15.44 -11.09
N PRO A 6 -4.10 14.92 -11.14
CA PRO A 6 -5.31 15.73 -10.91
C PRO A 6 -5.33 16.49 -9.58
N SER A 7 -4.66 15.96 -8.55
CA SER A 7 -4.54 16.57 -7.23
C SER A 7 -3.31 17.46 -7.05
N HIS A 8 -2.51 17.67 -8.11
CA HIS A 8 -1.28 18.42 -8.05
C HIS A 8 -1.26 19.51 -9.11
N PHE A 9 -0.72 20.66 -8.73
CA PHE A 9 -0.43 21.76 -9.63
C PHE A 9 1.07 21.97 -9.72
N LEU A 10 1.56 22.13 -10.95
CA LEU A 10 2.94 22.48 -11.22
C LEU A 10 3.01 23.93 -11.65
N TYR A 11 3.84 24.74 -11.01
CA TYR A 11 4.14 26.08 -11.48
C TYR A 11 5.62 26.42 -11.30
N ILE A 12 6.11 27.31 -12.14
CA ILE A 12 7.50 27.77 -12.10
C ILE A 12 7.52 29.21 -11.62
N LYS A 13 8.31 29.47 -10.59
CA LYS A 13 8.58 30.81 -10.10
C LYS A 13 10.08 30.99 -9.90
N LYS A 14 10.63 32.02 -10.56
CA LYS A 14 12.08 32.31 -10.50
C LYS A 14 12.95 31.09 -10.87
N GLY A 15 12.55 30.30 -11.86
CA GLY A 15 13.29 29.12 -12.30
C GLY A 15 13.20 27.92 -11.37
N VAL A 16 12.43 27.98 -10.30
CA VAL A 16 12.19 26.88 -9.39
C VAL A 16 10.83 26.26 -9.68
N ILE A 17 10.80 24.95 -9.76
CA ILE A 17 9.56 24.19 -9.96
C ILE A 17 8.92 23.95 -8.62
N TYR A 18 7.66 24.37 -8.49
CA TYR A 18 6.84 24.12 -7.31
C TYR A 18 5.75 23.13 -7.69
N ILE A 19 5.60 22.10 -6.86
CA ILE A 19 4.52 21.13 -6.97
C ILE A 19 3.62 21.36 -5.76
N THR A 20 2.37 21.78 -6.02
CA THR A 20 1.36 21.82 -4.97
C THR A 20 0.57 20.53 -5.04
N ALA A 21 0.72 19.69 -4.03
CA ALA A 21 -0.11 18.51 -3.87
C ALA A 21 -1.38 18.87 -3.11
N ASN A 22 -2.44 18.10 -3.32
CA ASN A 22 -3.53 18.09 -2.36
C ASN A 22 -3.01 17.43 -1.07
N LEU A 23 -2.78 18.25 -0.05
CA LEU A 23 -2.20 17.79 1.22
C LEU A 23 -3.06 16.74 1.91
N GLU A 24 -4.37 16.79 1.70
CA GLU A 24 -5.31 15.83 2.29
C GLU A 24 -5.11 14.41 1.75
N ASP A 25 -4.65 14.26 0.52
CA ASP A 25 -4.36 12.95 -0.06
C ASP A 25 -3.18 12.24 0.62
N SER A 26 -2.33 13.00 1.33
CA SER A 26 -1.18 12.45 2.05
C SER A 26 -1.44 12.27 3.56
N LEU A 27 -2.65 12.55 4.02
CA LEU A 27 -3.00 12.30 5.42
C LEU A 27 -2.93 10.81 5.74
N TYR A 28 -2.49 10.50 6.95
CA TYR A 28 -2.39 9.14 7.48
C TYR A 28 -1.44 8.23 6.68
N MET A 29 -0.46 8.81 6.00
CA MET A 29 0.65 8.09 5.37
C MET A 29 1.84 8.02 6.33
N PHE A 30 2.37 6.81 6.54
CA PHE A 30 3.42 6.55 7.50
C PHE A 30 4.48 5.61 6.93
N ASN A 31 5.72 5.77 7.39
CA ASN A 31 6.68 4.69 7.31
C ASN A 31 6.23 3.56 8.24
N ALA A 32 6.36 2.34 7.79
CA ALA A 32 6.03 1.16 8.58
C ALA A 32 7.00 0.02 8.27
N HIS A 33 7.25 -0.81 9.28
CA HIS A 33 8.01 -2.04 9.11
C HIS A 33 7.06 -3.23 9.15
N VAL A 34 7.18 -4.14 8.20
CA VAL A 34 6.35 -5.35 8.15
C VAL A 34 6.97 -6.41 9.01
N ASP A 35 6.40 -6.65 10.18
CA ASP A 35 6.92 -7.62 11.16
C ASP A 35 6.52 -9.05 10.82
N ARG A 36 5.32 -9.23 10.27
CA ARG A 36 4.78 -10.56 9.95
C ARG A 36 3.72 -10.48 8.86
N VAL A 37 3.66 -11.49 8.04
CA VAL A 37 2.57 -11.72 7.07
C VAL A 37 1.72 -12.88 7.61
N ILE A 38 0.44 -12.63 7.85
CA ILE A 38 -0.52 -13.64 8.34
C ILE A 38 -1.06 -14.44 7.17
N ASP A 39 -1.53 -13.73 6.14
CA ASP A 39 -1.96 -14.27 4.86
C ASP A 39 -1.79 -13.21 3.76
N GLY A 40 -2.29 -13.47 2.55
CA GLY A 40 -2.02 -12.62 1.40
C GLY A 40 -2.46 -11.16 1.56
N ASP A 41 -3.49 -10.89 2.35
CA ASP A 41 -4.07 -9.57 2.53
C ASP A 41 -4.08 -9.07 3.99
N THR A 42 -3.41 -9.79 4.89
CA THR A 42 -3.38 -9.44 6.31
C THR A 42 -1.95 -9.51 6.86
N ILE A 43 -1.50 -8.40 7.41
CA ILE A 43 -0.12 -8.23 7.89
C ILE A 43 -0.10 -7.63 9.29
N VAL A 44 1.02 -7.80 9.97
CA VAL A 44 1.33 -7.09 11.22
C VAL A 44 2.48 -6.15 10.95
N VAL A 45 2.30 -4.89 11.30
CA VAL A 45 3.26 -3.82 11.06
C VAL A 45 3.58 -3.06 12.34
N THR A 46 4.78 -2.51 12.40
CA THR A 46 5.16 -1.46 13.34
C THR A 46 5.17 -0.14 12.58
N ILE A 47 4.27 0.76 12.95
CA ILE A 47 4.04 2.05 12.28
C ILE A 47 4.83 3.12 13.00
N ASP A 48 5.61 3.90 12.27
CA ASP A 48 6.28 5.09 12.77
C ASP A 48 5.30 6.27 12.71
N LEU A 49 4.84 6.70 13.88
CA LEU A 49 3.91 7.83 14.01
C LEU A 49 4.60 9.19 14.12
N GLY A 50 5.93 9.21 14.05
CA GLY A 50 6.72 10.39 14.36
C GLY A 50 6.90 10.57 15.85
N PHE A 51 7.72 11.56 16.25
CA PHE A 51 8.05 11.87 17.65
C PHE A 51 8.55 10.67 18.46
N ASP A 52 9.25 9.73 17.82
CA ASP A 52 9.70 8.47 18.44
C ASP A 52 8.54 7.62 19.00
N VAL A 53 7.33 7.78 18.44
CA VAL A 53 6.15 7.00 18.82
C VAL A 53 5.88 5.93 17.76
N PHE A 54 5.81 4.69 18.19
CA PHE A 54 5.55 3.54 17.31
C PHE A 54 4.31 2.80 17.77
N ALA A 55 3.55 2.28 16.80
CA ALA A 55 2.36 1.48 17.09
C ALA A 55 2.41 0.18 16.29
N LYS A 56 2.21 -0.94 16.98
CA LYS A 56 2.10 -2.25 16.34
C LYS A 56 0.64 -2.56 16.07
N ARG A 57 0.30 -2.87 14.82
CA ARG A 57 -1.08 -3.10 14.41
C ARG A 57 -1.19 -4.23 13.39
N LYS A 58 -2.31 -4.94 13.44
CA LYS A 58 -2.74 -5.84 12.38
C LYS A 58 -3.49 -5.00 11.35
N VAL A 59 -3.09 -5.11 10.09
CA VAL A 59 -3.66 -4.34 8.97
C VAL A 59 -4.22 -5.30 7.93
N ARG A 60 -5.44 -5.04 7.50
CA ARG A 60 -6.10 -5.67 6.37
C ARG A 60 -5.92 -4.80 5.14
N LEU A 61 -5.41 -5.37 4.06
CA LEU A 61 -5.23 -4.61 2.81
C LEU A 61 -6.58 -4.18 2.24
N LEU A 62 -6.64 -2.91 1.84
CA LEU A 62 -7.74 -2.40 1.02
C LEU A 62 -7.58 -2.85 -0.43
N ASN A 63 -8.71 -2.91 -1.14
CA ASN A 63 -8.79 -3.11 -2.59
C ASN A 63 -8.32 -4.47 -3.08
N VAL A 64 -8.10 -5.43 -2.21
CA VAL A 64 -7.84 -6.82 -2.58
C VAL A 64 -8.39 -7.75 -1.53
N ASP A 65 -8.95 -8.85 -1.97
CA ASP A 65 -9.37 -9.97 -1.14
C ASP A 65 -8.63 -11.22 -1.64
N THR A 66 -7.80 -11.80 -0.79
CA THR A 66 -7.05 -13.00 -1.14
C THR A 66 -7.76 -14.25 -0.63
N PRO A 67 -7.50 -15.42 -1.23
CA PRO A 67 -8.11 -16.67 -0.77
C PRO A 67 -7.86 -16.94 0.70
N GLU A 68 -8.87 -17.47 1.38
CA GLU A 68 -8.80 -17.88 2.77
C GLU A 68 -8.14 -19.27 2.92
N ARG A 69 -7.70 -19.57 4.13
CA ARG A 69 -7.10 -20.86 4.44
C ARG A 69 -8.00 -22.01 3.98
N GLY A 70 -7.41 -22.93 3.23
CA GLY A 70 -8.12 -24.08 2.63
C GLY A 70 -8.69 -23.79 1.26
N GLN A 71 -8.69 -22.56 0.79
CA GLN A 71 -9.09 -22.21 -0.58
C GLN A 71 -7.89 -22.31 -1.53
N ARG A 72 -8.21 -22.47 -2.82
CA ARG A 72 -7.21 -22.47 -3.89
C ARG A 72 -6.42 -21.16 -3.87
N ASN A 73 -5.12 -21.24 -4.10
CA ASN A 73 -4.18 -20.12 -4.15
C ASN A 73 -3.97 -19.39 -2.81
N TYR A 74 -4.45 -19.92 -1.69
CA TYR A 74 -4.19 -19.32 -0.38
C TYR A 74 -2.69 -19.21 -0.09
N GLN A 75 -1.98 -20.31 -0.24
CA GLN A 75 -0.55 -20.36 0.04
C GLN A 75 0.25 -19.49 -0.92
N GLU A 76 -0.11 -19.52 -2.19
CA GLU A 76 0.53 -18.73 -3.24
C GLU A 76 0.40 -17.22 -2.97
N ALA A 77 -0.79 -16.76 -2.59
CA ALA A 77 -1.02 -15.35 -2.24
C ALA A 77 -0.24 -14.96 -0.99
N THR A 78 -0.21 -15.80 0.03
CA THR A 78 0.55 -15.56 1.26
C THR A 78 2.05 -15.49 0.97
N ASP A 79 2.58 -16.43 0.20
CA ASP A 79 3.99 -16.46 -0.17
C ASP A 79 4.38 -15.28 -1.05
N PHE A 80 3.51 -14.87 -1.95
CA PHE A 80 3.71 -13.68 -2.77
C PHE A 80 3.87 -12.43 -1.89
N THR A 81 2.92 -12.19 -1.00
CA THR A 81 2.98 -11.04 -0.09
C THR A 81 4.25 -11.10 0.78
N LYS A 82 4.59 -12.26 1.32
CA LYS A 82 5.85 -12.43 2.06
C LYS A 82 7.06 -12.07 1.23
N SER A 83 7.13 -12.54 0.00
CA SER A 83 8.28 -12.29 -0.89
C SER A 83 8.48 -10.80 -1.18
N LYS A 84 7.40 -10.02 -1.15
CA LYS A 84 7.43 -8.59 -1.48
C LYS A 84 7.74 -7.70 -0.28
N ILE A 85 7.16 -7.97 0.88
CA ILE A 85 7.17 -7.00 1.98
C ILE A 85 7.64 -7.55 3.33
N TYR A 86 7.80 -8.85 3.51
CA TYR A 86 8.20 -9.40 4.81
C TYR A 86 9.55 -8.85 5.27
N ASN A 87 9.60 -8.39 6.51
CA ASN A 87 10.80 -7.80 7.14
C ASN A 87 11.37 -6.61 6.35
N LYS A 88 10.50 -5.85 5.68
CA LYS A 88 10.87 -4.67 4.91
C LYS A 88 10.13 -3.44 5.41
N ASN A 89 10.71 -2.29 5.12
CA ASN A 89 10.06 -1.00 5.30
C ASN A 89 9.18 -0.69 4.09
N VAL A 90 7.98 -0.19 4.38
CA VAL A 90 6.97 0.15 3.39
C VAL A 90 6.35 1.50 3.71
N ILE A 91 5.58 2.05 2.78
CA ILE A 91 4.69 3.18 3.06
C ILE A 91 3.28 2.62 3.27
N LEU A 92 2.69 2.96 4.40
CA LEU A 92 1.33 2.58 4.76
C LEU A 92 0.44 3.82 4.83
N GLN A 93 -0.67 3.80 4.11
CA GLN A 93 -1.74 4.75 4.35
C GLN A 93 -2.88 4.03 5.07
N THR A 94 -3.29 4.58 6.21
CA THR A 94 -4.30 3.96 7.05
C THR A 94 -5.69 4.49 6.75
N TYR A 95 -6.68 3.64 6.92
CA TYR A 95 -8.09 3.95 6.76
C TYR A 95 -8.85 3.48 8.00
N LYS A 96 -10.12 3.82 8.09
CA LYS A 96 -10.97 3.37 9.20
C LYS A 96 -10.98 1.84 9.28
N ASP A 97 -11.15 1.34 10.49
CA ASP A 97 -11.29 -0.08 10.75
C ASP A 97 -12.54 -0.67 10.06
N ASP A 98 -12.48 -1.95 9.77
CA ASP A 98 -13.62 -2.70 9.27
C ASP A 98 -14.55 -3.14 10.44
N ALA A 99 -15.67 -3.78 10.09
CA ALA A 99 -16.66 -4.28 11.07
C ALA A 99 -16.10 -5.33 12.04
N PHE A 100 -14.88 -5.86 11.78
CA PHE A 100 -14.21 -6.86 12.62
C PHE A 100 -13.09 -6.24 13.47
N GLY A 101 -12.99 -4.91 13.53
CA GLY A 101 -11.97 -4.20 14.29
C GLY A 101 -10.56 -4.32 13.70
N ARG A 102 -10.45 -4.65 12.41
CA ARG A 102 -9.16 -4.66 11.70
C ARG A 102 -8.93 -3.30 11.07
N TYR A 103 -7.76 -2.77 11.27
CA TYR A 103 -7.36 -1.55 10.57
C TYR A 103 -7.17 -1.84 9.09
N LEU A 104 -7.74 -0.96 8.25
CA LEU A 104 -7.59 -1.05 6.81
C LEU A 104 -6.43 -0.21 6.34
N GLY A 105 -5.71 -0.67 5.33
CA GLY A 105 -4.57 0.07 4.81
C GLY A 105 -4.22 -0.26 3.37
N VAL A 106 -3.53 0.68 2.75
CA VAL A 106 -2.91 0.54 1.45
C VAL A 106 -1.41 0.52 1.64
N ILE A 107 -0.73 -0.42 0.98
CA ILE A 107 0.72 -0.62 1.11
C ILE A 107 1.39 -0.32 -0.23
N TRP A 108 2.34 0.62 -0.19
CA TRP A 108 3.31 0.81 -1.27
C TRP A 108 4.66 0.24 -0.84
N TYR A 109 5.31 -0.48 -1.72
CA TYR A 109 6.61 -1.09 -1.48
C TYR A 109 7.52 -0.89 -2.68
N LYS A 110 8.82 -1.06 -2.47
CA LYS A 110 9.80 -1.10 -3.53
C LYS A 110 10.23 -2.54 -3.80
N GLU A 111 10.38 -2.90 -5.07
CA GLU A 111 10.93 -4.22 -5.42
C GLU A 111 12.39 -4.33 -4.96
N ASN A 112 13.17 -3.26 -5.14
CA ASN A 112 14.53 -3.14 -4.64
C ASN A 112 14.65 -1.82 -3.86
N GLU A 113 15.50 -1.80 -2.85
CA GLU A 113 15.68 -0.61 -2.01
C GLU A 113 16.14 0.63 -2.79
N ASP A 114 16.91 0.43 -3.86
CA ASP A 114 17.42 1.50 -4.71
C ASP A 114 16.42 1.99 -5.75
N ASP A 115 15.27 1.35 -5.89
CA ASP A 115 14.24 1.78 -6.83
C ASP A 115 13.64 3.12 -6.40
N GLU A 116 13.38 3.99 -7.36
CA GLU A 116 12.67 5.26 -7.13
C GLU A 116 11.16 5.10 -7.15
N ILE A 117 10.67 4.00 -7.72
CA ILE A 117 9.25 3.75 -7.96
C ILE A 117 8.71 2.80 -6.91
N TYR A 118 7.58 3.19 -6.33
CA TYR A 118 6.79 2.33 -5.45
C TYR A 118 5.73 1.56 -6.24
N GLU A 119 5.54 0.32 -5.83
CA GLU A 119 4.49 -0.56 -6.34
C GLU A 119 3.36 -0.68 -5.32
N LEU A 120 2.14 -0.78 -5.81
CA LEU A 120 0.97 -0.97 -4.96
C LEU A 120 0.71 -2.46 -4.78
N LEU A 121 0.84 -2.95 -3.54
CA LEU A 121 0.76 -4.39 -3.26
C LEU A 121 -0.57 -5.02 -3.68
N SER A 122 -1.70 -4.35 -3.42
CA SER A 122 -3.00 -4.86 -3.81
C SER A 122 -3.13 -5.06 -5.32
N ASN A 123 -2.62 -4.12 -6.12
CA ASN A 123 -2.62 -4.23 -7.58
C ASN A 123 -1.72 -5.37 -8.04
N LYS A 124 -0.56 -5.56 -7.41
CA LYS A 124 0.35 -6.65 -7.76
C LYS A 124 -0.25 -8.04 -7.47
N LEU A 125 -1.00 -8.16 -6.41
CA LEU A 125 -1.75 -9.39 -6.14
C LEU A 125 -2.79 -9.68 -7.24
N ILE A 126 -3.52 -8.67 -7.67
CA ILE A 126 -4.50 -8.78 -8.77
C ILE A 126 -3.81 -9.08 -10.10
N ASP A 127 -2.72 -8.39 -10.42
CA ASP A 127 -1.94 -8.62 -11.64
C ASP A 127 -1.46 -10.09 -11.75
N ASN A 128 -1.15 -10.70 -10.63
CA ASN A 128 -0.70 -12.10 -10.55
C ASN A 128 -1.85 -13.09 -10.33
N LYS A 129 -3.10 -12.63 -10.41
CA LYS A 129 -4.30 -13.46 -10.24
C LYS A 129 -4.33 -14.22 -8.92
N LEU A 130 -3.91 -13.55 -7.86
CA LEU A 130 -3.87 -14.08 -6.50
C LEU A 130 -5.01 -13.55 -5.63
N GLU A 131 -5.89 -12.75 -6.21
CA GLU A 131 -7.13 -12.33 -5.57
C GLU A 131 -8.15 -13.47 -5.52
N LYS A 132 -9.05 -13.39 -4.57
CA LYS A 132 -10.22 -14.27 -4.49
C LYS A 132 -11.18 -13.91 -5.61
N PRO A 133 -11.52 -14.84 -6.52
CA PRO A 133 -12.43 -14.55 -7.61
C PRO A 133 -13.79 -14.05 -7.10
N ASP A 134 -14.40 -13.15 -7.87
CA ASP A 134 -15.77 -12.64 -7.63
C ASP A 134 -15.99 -11.93 -6.30
N SER A 135 -14.94 -11.52 -5.61
CA SER A 135 -15.07 -10.68 -4.43
C SER A 135 -15.28 -9.20 -4.82
N GLU A 136 -16.35 -8.60 -4.30
CA GLU A 136 -16.63 -7.17 -4.47
C GLU A 136 -15.59 -6.28 -3.79
N TRP A 137 -14.76 -6.85 -2.93
CA TRP A 137 -13.67 -6.15 -2.26
C TRP A 137 -12.49 -5.85 -3.20
N ASN A 138 -12.34 -6.62 -4.26
CA ASN A 138 -11.28 -6.41 -5.23
C ASN A 138 -11.57 -5.14 -6.04
N ASN A 139 -10.67 -4.18 -5.96
CA ASN A 139 -10.80 -2.93 -6.71
C ASN A 139 -9.43 -2.48 -7.20
N TYR A 140 -9.12 -2.79 -8.45
CA TYR A 140 -7.87 -2.39 -9.06
C TYR A 140 -7.77 -0.86 -9.13
N ILE A 141 -6.70 -0.32 -8.59
CA ILE A 141 -6.45 1.12 -8.63
C ILE A 141 -5.60 1.42 -9.86
N GLU A 142 -6.15 2.16 -10.81
CA GLU A 142 -5.37 2.72 -11.89
C GLU A 142 -4.47 3.82 -11.33
N LEU A 143 -3.20 3.47 -11.16
CA LEU A 143 -2.17 4.46 -10.85
C LEU A 143 -1.92 5.25 -12.12
N ARG A 144 -2.42 6.48 -12.17
CA ARG A 144 -2.09 7.38 -13.25
C ARG A 144 -0.59 7.66 -13.26
N ASP A 145 -0.04 7.87 -14.43
CA ASP A 145 1.34 8.31 -14.60
C ASP A 145 1.67 9.46 -13.64
N GLY A 146 2.66 9.24 -12.79
CA GLY A 146 3.10 10.24 -11.82
C GLY A 146 2.59 10.07 -10.38
N TYR A 147 1.84 9.02 -10.06
CA TYR A 147 1.57 8.63 -8.68
C TYR A 147 2.79 7.88 -8.12
N TYR A 148 3.67 8.63 -7.49
CA TYR A 148 4.81 8.11 -6.74
C TYR A 148 4.65 8.52 -5.28
N ALA A 149 4.91 7.62 -4.42
CA ALA A 149 5.00 7.95 -3.00
C ALA A 149 6.30 8.68 -2.70
#